data_d7a7a670104e46b32f75e147cd99b3a9
#
_entry.id   d7a7a670104e46b32f75e147cd99b3a9
#
_cell.length_a   1.000
_cell.length_b   1.000
_cell.length_c   1.000
_cell.angle_alpha   90.00
_cell.angle_beta   90.00
_cell.angle_gamma   90.00
#
_symmetry.space_group_name_H-M   'P 1'
#
loop_
_entity.id
_entity.type
_entity.pdbx_description
1 polymer ?
#
loop_
_entity_poly.entity_id
_entity_poly.type
_entity_poly.pdbx_seq_one_letter_code
_entity_poly.pdbx_strand_id
1 'polypeptide(L)'
;MIFGLKKVKDNMANVINYNSWDTNFKTPFGALKTCESAIIKVESSKTFDVCSIKLIIEKEDENLNPVLVRELELQQSGENEEVREYSVEISPLEQPATYYYFLSVEVNLYGEQKTLFYGKQANNGMICEYNYDDLNKYQLTVYEDYKVPSWFKEGVLYHVFVDRFNNGNRSGKVDNPKKNSFLYGNWEDDPMYIKDQNGEILRWDFHGGNLKGIINKLGYLKKLGVTVIYLSPIFEAASNHKYDTGNYKNIDPMFGDEKIFKELIDKAAEKGMAVVLDGVFSHIGADSIYFNKFNNYDSVGAYQSEDSPYRTWFNFKEGPEEYQSWWGIKALPNTNELEPSFMDYIIYDKDSVINKWMNMGVKGWRLDVADELPTKFIQELKKEVKK
;
A
#
# COMPACT_ATOMS: atom_id res chain seq x y z
N MET A 1 22.52 -23.53 33.63
CA MET A 1 21.10 -23.79 33.35
C MET A 1 20.66 -23.19 32.00
N ILE A 2 21.05 -21.94 31.64
CA ILE A 2 20.68 -21.27 30.35
C ILE A 2 21.25 -21.99 29.11
N PHE A 3 22.48 -22.53 29.15
CA PHE A 3 23.08 -23.27 28.03
C PHE A 3 22.41 -24.64 27.74
N GLY A 4 21.84 -25.27 28.73
CA GLY A 4 21.11 -26.54 28.55
C GLY A 4 19.76 -26.34 27.89
N LEU A 5 19.04 -25.27 28.22
CA LEU A 5 17.74 -24.93 27.64
C LEU A 5 17.83 -24.55 26.15
N LYS A 6 18.89 -23.85 25.76
CA LYS A 6 19.12 -23.49 24.35
C LYS A 6 19.38 -24.72 23.48
N LYS A 7 20.18 -25.67 23.99
CA LYS A 7 20.49 -26.94 23.28
C LYS A 7 19.29 -27.88 23.17
N VAL A 8 18.36 -27.81 24.14
CA VAL A 8 17.10 -28.54 24.08
C VAL A 8 16.12 -27.90 23.10
N LYS A 9 16.00 -26.57 23.06
CA LYS A 9 15.20 -25.85 22.06
C LYS A 9 15.68 -26.12 20.63
N ASP A 10 16.99 -26.15 20.37
CA ASP A 10 17.56 -26.42 19.04
C ASP A 10 17.24 -27.86 18.57
N ASN A 11 17.15 -28.84 19.47
CA ASN A 11 16.73 -30.20 19.14
C ASN A 11 15.23 -30.31 18.87
N MET A 12 14.39 -29.51 19.54
CA MET A 12 12.93 -29.54 19.39
C MET A 12 12.47 -28.87 18.07
N ALA A 13 13.26 -27.96 17.51
CA ALA A 13 12.97 -27.37 16.21
C ALA A 13 12.92 -28.43 15.08
N ASN A 14 13.58 -29.57 15.26
CA ASN A 14 13.64 -30.65 14.27
C ASN A 14 12.53 -31.71 14.41
N VAL A 15 11.60 -31.57 15.39
CA VAL A 15 10.48 -32.51 15.54
C VAL A 15 9.53 -32.42 14.37
N ILE A 16 9.23 -31.21 13.94
CA ILE A 16 8.33 -30.89 12.82
C ILE A 16 9.12 -30.11 11.75
N ASN A 17 8.85 -30.42 10.49
CA ASN A 17 9.30 -29.66 9.33
C ASN A 17 8.08 -29.08 8.61
N TYR A 18 8.07 -27.76 8.41
CA TYR A 18 7.03 -27.02 7.70
C TYR A 18 7.61 -25.73 7.10
N ASN A 19 7.25 -25.46 5.85
CA ASN A 19 7.63 -24.23 5.18
C ASN A 19 6.41 -23.65 4.43
N SER A 20 5.86 -22.53 4.90
CA SER A 20 4.69 -21.89 4.32
C SER A 20 4.93 -21.33 2.90
N TRP A 21 6.17 -21.27 2.42
CA TRP A 21 6.52 -20.77 1.08
C TRP A 21 6.76 -21.91 0.09
N ASP A 22 6.78 -23.15 0.55
CA ASP A 22 6.89 -24.32 -0.31
C ASP A 22 5.50 -24.91 -0.55
N THR A 23 5.12 -25.04 -1.83
CA THR A 23 3.83 -25.59 -2.24
C THR A 23 3.66 -27.07 -1.90
N ASN A 24 4.73 -27.78 -1.57
CA ASN A 24 4.64 -29.13 -1.01
C ASN A 24 4.03 -29.12 0.39
N PHE A 25 4.21 -28.06 1.17
CA PHE A 25 3.67 -27.92 2.52
C PHE A 25 2.38 -27.10 2.60
N LYS A 26 2.21 -26.08 1.72
CA LYS A 26 0.99 -25.26 1.68
C LYS A 26 0.52 -25.03 0.24
N THR A 27 -0.65 -25.53 -0.10
CA THR A 27 -1.26 -25.39 -1.42
C THR A 27 -2.71 -24.90 -1.27
N PRO A 28 -3.14 -23.82 -2.00
CA PRO A 28 -2.31 -23.00 -2.89
C PRO A 28 -1.32 -22.10 -2.14
N PHE A 29 -0.34 -21.61 -2.86
CA PHE A 29 0.60 -20.62 -2.34
C PHE A 29 -0.09 -19.25 -2.14
N GLY A 30 0.29 -18.53 -1.07
CA GLY A 30 -0.17 -17.16 -0.84
C GLY A 30 -1.55 -17.05 -0.18
N ALA A 31 -2.31 -16.02 -0.54
CA ALA A 31 -3.63 -15.72 -0.03
C ALA A 31 -4.70 -16.65 -0.66
N LEU A 32 -5.83 -16.82 0.04
CA LEU A 32 -6.96 -17.62 -0.39
C LEU A 32 -8.15 -16.73 -0.74
N LYS A 33 -8.99 -17.19 -1.66
CA LYS A 33 -10.35 -16.63 -1.83
C LYS A 33 -11.30 -17.20 -0.78
N THR A 34 -12.36 -16.49 -0.47
CA THR A 34 -13.40 -16.95 0.49
C THR A 34 -14.02 -18.29 0.14
N CYS A 35 -14.01 -18.69 -1.14
CA CYS A 35 -14.54 -19.97 -1.61
C CYS A 35 -13.45 -21.04 -1.85
N GLU A 36 -12.21 -20.79 -1.45
CA GLU A 36 -11.07 -21.65 -1.77
C GLU A 36 -10.61 -22.41 -0.55
N SER A 37 -10.39 -23.72 -0.70
CA SER A 37 -9.73 -24.58 0.29
C SER A 37 -8.22 -24.47 0.18
N ALA A 38 -7.53 -24.83 1.28
CA ALA A 38 -6.09 -25.01 1.26
C ALA A 38 -5.69 -26.33 1.94
N ILE A 39 -4.59 -26.90 1.50
CA ILE A 39 -3.99 -28.06 2.12
C ILE A 39 -2.73 -27.64 2.87
N ILE A 40 -2.64 -27.99 4.13
CA ILE A 40 -1.44 -27.89 4.95
C ILE A 40 -0.87 -29.29 5.13
N LYS A 41 0.42 -29.44 4.84
CA LYS A 41 1.18 -30.66 5.08
C LYS A 41 2.35 -30.36 6.02
N VAL A 42 2.69 -31.28 6.87
CA VAL A 42 3.86 -31.21 7.75
C VAL A 42 4.56 -32.57 7.77
N GLU A 43 5.85 -32.57 8.02
CA GLU A 43 6.62 -33.76 8.26
C GLU A 43 7.03 -33.80 9.74
N SER A 44 6.98 -34.95 10.33
CA SER A 44 7.47 -35.23 11.70
C SER A 44 8.58 -36.25 11.64
N SER A 45 9.71 -35.96 12.28
CA SER A 45 10.81 -36.94 12.38
C SER A 45 10.38 -38.16 13.18
N LYS A 46 10.68 -39.37 12.67
CA LYS A 46 10.42 -40.66 13.35
C LYS A 46 11.21 -40.84 14.63
N THR A 47 12.21 -40.02 14.90
CA THR A 47 12.98 -40.05 16.16
C THR A 47 12.20 -39.51 17.34
N PHE A 48 11.06 -38.87 17.10
CA PHE A 48 10.19 -38.34 18.14
C PHE A 48 8.85 -39.08 18.17
N ASP A 49 8.32 -39.26 19.37
CA ASP A 49 7.01 -39.89 19.57
C ASP A 49 5.92 -38.77 19.59
N VAL A 50 5.49 -38.42 18.38
CA VAL A 50 4.44 -37.42 18.14
C VAL A 50 3.08 -38.09 18.29
N CYS A 51 2.27 -37.60 19.24
CA CYS A 51 0.95 -38.15 19.57
C CYS A 51 -0.14 -37.55 18.68
N SER A 52 -0.12 -36.21 18.52
CA SER A 52 -1.07 -35.50 17.67
C SER A 52 -0.47 -34.18 17.12
N ILE A 53 -0.97 -33.74 15.99
CA ILE A 53 -0.64 -32.44 15.39
C ILE A 53 -1.95 -31.74 15.06
N LYS A 54 -2.14 -30.52 15.57
CA LYS A 54 -3.29 -29.67 15.29
C LYS A 54 -2.89 -28.38 14.63
N LEU A 55 -3.64 -27.99 13.63
CA LEU A 55 -3.59 -26.66 13.03
C LEU A 55 -4.59 -25.77 13.76
N ILE A 56 -4.11 -24.71 14.36
CA ILE A 56 -4.93 -23.72 15.06
C ILE A 56 -5.02 -22.50 14.18
N ILE A 57 -6.23 -22.04 13.86
CA ILE A 57 -6.50 -20.84 13.06
C ILE A 57 -7.24 -19.84 13.92
N GLU A 58 -6.73 -18.63 13.97
CA GLU A 58 -7.25 -17.52 14.75
C GLU A 58 -7.42 -16.26 13.90
N LYS A 59 -8.20 -15.32 14.38
CA LYS A 59 -8.25 -13.93 13.88
C LYS A 59 -8.25 -12.98 15.08
N GLU A 60 -7.87 -11.73 14.87
CA GLU A 60 -7.97 -10.69 15.88
C GLU A 60 -9.38 -10.10 15.91
N ASP A 61 -9.87 -9.80 17.12
CA ASP A 61 -11.07 -9.01 17.35
C ASP A 61 -10.78 -7.49 17.20
N GLU A 62 -11.77 -6.65 17.48
CA GLU A 62 -11.65 -5.18 17.42
C GLU A 62 -10.63 -4.61 18.42
N ASN A 63 -10.27 -5.38 19.47
CA ASN A 63 -9.30 -5.01 20.50
C ASN A 63 -7.93 -5.67 20.26
N LEU A 64 -7.72 -6.29 19.10
CA LEU A 64 -6.50 -7.04 18.73
C LEU A 64 -6.27 -8.30 19.57
N ASN A 65 -7.30 -8.84 20.24
CA ASN A 65 -7.18 -10.10 20.94
C ASN A 65 -7.37 -11.28 19.98
N PRO A 66 -6.59 -12.36 20.11
CA PRO A 66 -6.75 -13.56 19.31
C PRO A 66 -8.06 -14.28 19.64
N VAL A 67 -8.84 -14.58 18.62
CA VAL A 67 -10.08 -15.34 18.70
C VAL A 67 -9.94 -16.60 17.86
N LEU A 68 -10.15 -17.76 18.49
CA LEU A 68 -10.11 -19.05 17.81
C LEU A 68 -11.20 -19.10 16.73
N VAL A 69 -10.80 -19.47 15.52
CA VAL A 69 -11.69 -19.66 14.37
C VAL A 69 -11.87 -21.14 14.08
N ARG A 70 -10.78 -21.91 14.05
CA ARG A 70 -10.79 -23.36 13.81
C ARG A 70 -9.65 -24.05 14.52
N GLU A 71 -9.91 -25.28 14.93
CA GLU A 71 -8.93 -26.26 15.35
C GLU A 71 -9.10 -27.50 14.48
N LEU A 72 -8.07 -27.89 13.77
CA LEU A 72 -8.10 -28.98 12.80
C LEU A 72 -6.99 -29.98 13.11
N GLU A 73 -7.31 -31.24 13.31
CA GLU A 73 -6.35 -32.30 13.53
C GLU A 73 -5.79 -32.81 12.20
N LEU A 74 -4.46 -32.83 12.09
CA LEU A 74 -3.78 -33.38 10.93
C LEU A 74 -3.78 -34.91 10.96
N GLN A 75 -4.10 -35.52 9.83
CA GLN A 75 -4.09 -36.97 9.67
C GLN A 75 -2.79 -37.43 8.98
N GLN A 76 -2.26 -38.59 9.40
CA GLN A 76 -1.11 -39.16 8.74
C GLN A 76 -1.46 -39.47 7.28
N SER A 77 -0.70 -38.91 6.35
CA SER A 77 -0.94 -39.00 4.92
C SER A 77 0.16 -39.81 4.16
N GLY A 78 1.29 -40.06 4.83
CA GLY A 78 2.39 -40.83 4.29
C GLY A 78 3.51 -41.02 5.29
N GLU A 79 4.50 -41.82 4.89
CA GLU A 79 5.75 -41.94 5.63
C GLU A 79 6.86 -42.47 4.73
N ASN A 80 8.11 -42.19 5.11
CA ASN A 80 9.34 -42.83 4.57
C ASN A 80 10.22 -43.34 5.70
N GLU A 81 11.50 -43.61 5.44
CA GLU A 81 12.42 -44.16 6.45
C GLU A 81 12.66 -43.20 7.63
N GLU A 82 12.64 -41.85 7.39
CA GLU A 82 13.05 -40.83 8.33
C GLU A 82 11.88 -40.04 8.94
N VAL A 83 10.81 -39.83 8.15
CA VAL A 83 9.69 -38.94 8.53
C VAL A 83 8.32 -39.59 8.37
N ARG A 84 7.34 -39.11 9.14
CA ARG A 84 5.91 -39.28 8.92
C ARG A 84 5.35 -37.99 8.36
N GLU A 85 4.51 -38.11 7.33
CA GLU A 85 3.80 -36.99 6.72
C GLU A 85 2.39 -36.90 7.29
N TYR A 86 1.96 -35.68 7.58
CA TYR A 86 0.61 -35.36 8.04
C TYR A 86 0.00 -34.28 7.18
N SER A 87 -1.30 -34.33 6.99
CA SER A 87 -2.01 -33.30 6.21
C SER A 87 -3.38 -32.98 6.77
N VAL A 88 -3.85 -31.77 6.47
CA VAL A 88 -5.21 -31.33 6.73
C VAL A 88 -5.67 -30.40 5.64
N GLU A 89 -6.95 -30.47 5.30
CA GLU A 89 -7.62 -29.50 4.44
C GLU A 89 -8.28 -28.42 5.28
N ILE A 90 -7.92 -27.16 5.01
CA ILE A 90 -8.66 -25.99 5.47
C ILE A 90 -9.81 -25.79 4.49
N SER A 91 -11.03 -26.16 4.88
CA SER A 91 -12.22 -25.81 4.09
C SER A 91 -12.41 -24.29 4.03
N PRO A 92 -13.14 -23.74 3.04
CA PRO A 92 -13.25 -22.31 2.82
C PRO A 92 -13.56 -21.51 4.10
N LEU A 93 -12.87 -20.38 4.24
CA LEU A 93 -13.12 -19.35 5.25
C LEU A 93 -14.02 -18.29 4.61
N GLU A 94 -15.25 -18.15 5.10
CA GLU A 94 -16.27 -17.33 4.43
C GLU A 94 -16.06 -15.82 4.55
N GLN A 95 -15.35 -15.38 5.59
CA GLN A 95 -15.13 -13.95 5.83
C GLN A 95 -13.78 -13.48 5.30
N PRO A 96 -13.73 -12.44 4.47
CA PRO A 96 -12.47 -11.78 4.12
C PRO A 96 -11.83 -11.20 5.39
N ALA A 97 -10.62 -11.63 5.70
CA ALA A 97 -9.87 -11.16 6.86
C ALA A 97 -8.39 -11.58 6.77
N THR A 98 -7.58 -11.03 7.65
CA THR A 98 -6.29 -11.60 7.99
C THR A 98 -6.48 -12.61 9.12
N TYR A 99 -6.14 -13.86 8.83
CA TYR A 99 -6.10 -14.94 9.79
C TYR A 99 -4.65 -15.23 10.16
N TYR A 100 -4.48 -15.83 11.34
CA TYR A 100 -3.19 -16.29 11.81
C TYR A 100 -3.31 -17.79 12.12
N TYR A 101 -2.24 -18.55 11.89
CA TYR A 101 -2.23 -19.98 12.20
C TYR A 101 -0.88 -20.42 12.74
N PHE A 102 -0.90 -21.53 13.46
CA PHE A 102 0.25 -22.21 13.99
C PHE A 102 -0.05 -23.69 14.19
N LEU A 103 0.97 -24.49 14.49
CA LEU A 103 0.81 -25.90 14.81
C LEU A 103 0.94 -26.10 16.32
N SER A 104 0.01 -26.85 16.90
CA SER A 104 0.08 -27.37 18.27
C SER A 104 0.37 -28.86 18.18
N VAL A 105 1.48 -29.31 18.77
CA VAL A 105 1.99 -30.66 18.66
C VAL A 105 2.08 -31.29 20.04
N GLU A 106 1.42 -32.39 20.22
CA GLU A 106 1.58 -33.23 21.45
C GLU A 106 2.66 -34.27 21.17
N VAL A 107 3.65 -34.33 22.04
CA VAL A 107 4.81 -35.22 21.90
C VAL A 107 5.17 -35.83 23.26
N ASN A 108 5.52 -37.13 23.29
CA ASN A 108 6.09 -37.78 24.45
C ASN A 108 7.58 -37.50 24.54
N LEU A 109 7.99 -36.77 25.55
CA LEU A 109 9.39 -36.42 25.81
C LEU A 109 9.79 -36.98 27.19
N TYR A 110 10.76 -37.89 27.20
CA TYR A 110 11.30 -38.48 28.44
C TYR A 110 10.24 -39.10 29.33
N GLY A 111 9.16 -39.65 28.75
CA GLY A 111 8.06 -40.28 29.48
C GLY A 111 6.96 -39.33 29.97
N GLU A 112 7.02 -38.08 29.60
CA GLU A 112 5.98 -37.08 29.85
C GLU A 112 5.39 -36.55 28.55
N GLN A 113 4.08 -36.40 28.47
CA GLN A 113 3.38 -35.75 27.39
C GLN A 113 3.53 -34.22 27.51
N LYS A 114 3.97 -33.58 26.43
CA LYS A 114 4.16 -32.12 26.36
C LYS A 114 3.52 -31.56 25.11
N THR A 115 3.00 -30.33 25.21
CA THR A 115 2.51 -29.56 24.08
C THR A 115 3.57 -28.59 23.66
N LEU A 116 3.89 -28.58 22.35
CA LEU A 116 4.84 -27.67 21.69
C LEU A 116 4.08 -26.87 20.68
N PHE A 117 4.40 -25.56 20.58
CA PHE A 117 3.81 -24.67 19.59
C PHE A 117 4.84 -24.32 18.51
N TYR A 118 4.46 -24.50 17.24
CA TYR A 118 5.32 -24.21 16.12
C TYR A 118 4.75 -23.06 15.29
N GLY A 119 5.51 -22.00 15.17
CA GLY A 119 5.17 -20.81 14.45
C GLY A 119 6.27 -20.34 13.50
N LYS A 120 6.13 -19.13 13.00
CA LYS A 120 7.02 -18.53 12.02
C LYS A 120 8.30 -18.00 12.66
N GLN A 121 9.44 -18.34 12.07
CA GLN A 121 10.72 -17.68 12.32
C GLN A 121 11.04 -16.69 11.18
N ALA A 122 11.94 -15.74 11.42
CA ALA A 122 12.46 -14.89 10.36
C ALA A 122 12.96 -15.73 9.17
N ASN A 123 12.78 -15.25 7.94
CA ASN A 123 13.13 -15.94 6.70
C ASN A 123 12.40 -17.28 6.48
N ASN A 124 11.17 -17.40 6.94
CA ASN A 124 10.30 -18.59 6.82
C ASN A 124 10.80 -19.87 7.48
N GLY A 125 11.77 -19.77 8.34
CA GLY A 125 12.08 -20.85 9.26
C GLY A 125 10.92 -21.10 10.21
N MET A 126 10.98 -22.21 10.93
CA MET A 126 10.04 -22.59 11.96
C MET A 126 10.71 -22.49 13.31
N ILE A 127 9.97 -21.97 14.31
CA ILE A 127 10.42 -21.90 15.69
C ILE A 127 9.48 -22.71 16.57
N CYS A 128 10.05 -23.44 17.53
CA CYS A 128 9.31 -24.15 18.56
C CYS A 128 9.29 -23.35 19.85
N GLU A 129 8.11 -23.10 20.40
CA GLU A 129 7.92 -22.43 21.68
C GLU A 129 7.15 -23.35 22.65
N TYR A 130 7.46 -23.22 23.94
CA TYR A 130 6.71 -23.89 25.00
C TYR A 130 5.54 -23.05 25.54
N ASN A 131 5.60 -21.73 25.29
CA ASN A 131 4.57 -20.81 25.69
C ASN A 131 3.91 -20.22 24.46
N TYR A 132 2.59 -20.26 24.41
CA TYR A 132 1.77 -19.69 23.36
C TYR A 132 2.01 -18.18 23.17
N ASP A 133 2.21 -17.43 24.26
CA ASP A 133 2.38 -15.98 24.22
C ASP A 133 3.68 -15.53 23.52
N ASP A 134 4.66 -16.42 23.44
CA ASP A 134 5.95 -16.17 22.77
C ASP A 134 5.91 -16.51 21.27
N LEU A 135 4.79 -17.04 20.78
CA LEU A 135 4.67 -17.63 19.46
C LEU A 135 4.44 -16.57 18.39
N ASN A 136 5.31 -16.53 17.38
CA ASN A 136 5.10 -15.76 16.17
C ASN A 136 4.33 -16.59 15.14
N LYS A 137 3.08 -16.21 14.86
CA LYS A 137 2.15 -16.99 14.04
C LYS A 137 2.38 -16.75 12.53
N TYR A 138 2.02 -17.74 11.72
CA TYR A 138 1.93 -17.57 10.26
C TYR A 138 0.69 -16.76 9.91
N GLN A 139 0.79 -15.91 8.90
CA GLN A 139 -0.35 -15.15 8.39
C GLN A 139 -1.02 -15.86 7.20
N LEU A 140 -2.35 -15.88 7.20
CA LEU A 140 -3.17 -16.36 6.10
C LEU A 140 -4.19 -15.28 5.73
N THR A 141 -3.99 -14.61 4.61
CA THR A 141 -4.93 -13.61 4.10
C THR A 141 -6.04 -14.32 3.32
N VAL A 142 -7.29 -14.02 3.66
CA VAL A 142 -8.48 -14.45 2.92
C VAL A 142 -9.15 -13.23 2.33
N TYR A 143 -9.42 -13.24 1.02
CA TYR A 143 -9.99 -12.13 0.31
C TYR A 143 -11.23 -12.51 -0.49
N GLU A 144 -12.14 -11.58 -0.67
CA GLU A 144 -13.28 -11.73 -1.56
C GLU A 144 -12.82 -11.69 -3.01
N ASP A 145 -13.29 -12.65 -3.83
CA ASP A 145 -12.93 -12.67 -5.26
C ASP A 145 -13.47 -11.43 -5.97
N TYR A 146 -12.60 -10.69 -6.62
CA TYR A 146 -12.96 -9.54 -7.42
C TYR A 146 -12.25 -9.55 -8.78
N LYS A 147 -12.91 -8.99 -9.77
CA LYS A 147 -12.35 -8.92 -11.12
C LYS A 147 -11.30 -7.81 -11.20
N VAL A 148 -10.10 -8.20 -11.55
CA VAL A 148 -9.01 -7.28 -11.92
C VAL A 148 -9.02 -7.14 -13.44
N PRO A 149 -9.00 -5.92 -13.99
CA PRO A 149 -8.92 -5.72 -15.43
C PRO A 149 -7.67 -6.39 -16.03
N SER A 150 -7.84 -7.07 -17.16
CA SER A 150 -6.71 -7.80 -17.81
C SER A 150 -5.57 -6.86 -18.20
N TRP A 151 -5.88 -5.63 -18.64
CA TRP A 151 -4.87 -4.63 -18.99
C TRP A 151 -3.92 -4.28 -17.83
N PHE A 152 -4.37 -4.43 -16.59
CA PHE A 152 -3.56 -4.22 -15.40
C PHE A 152 -2.87 -5.51 -14.95
N LYS A 153 -3.64 -6.62 -14.87
CA LYS A 153 -3.13 -7.92 -14.38
C LYS A 153 -2.01 -8.48 -15.25
N GLU A 154 -2.11 -8.31 -16.56
CA GLU A 154 -1.17 -8.86 -17.57
C GLU A 154 -0.23 -7.78 -18.13
N GLY A 155 -0.32 -6.55 -17.58
CA GLY A 155 0.34 -5.40 -18.09
C GLY A 155 1.73 -5.14 -17.51
N VAL A 156 2.46 -4.26 -18.20
CA VAL A 156 3.70 -3.65 -17.71
C VAL A 156 3.40 -2.21 -17.30
N LEU A 157 3.50 -1.92 -16.00
CA LEU A 157 3.32 -0.59 -15.45
C LEU A 157 4.67 0.17 -15.47
N TYR A 158 4.65 1.38 -16.02
CA TYR A 158 5.78 2.29 -16.01
C TYR A 158 5.44 3.55 -15.20
N HIS A 159 6.19 3.80 -14.14
CA HIS A 159 6.05 5.00 -13.31
C HIS A 159 6.77 6.18 -13.94
N VAL A 160 6.08 7.29 -14.09
CA VAL A 160 6.60 8.55 -14.62
C VAL A 160 6.62 9.62 -13.54
N PHE A 161 7.80 10.04 -13.11
CA PHE A 161 7.99 11.27 -12.36
C PHE A 161 8.03 12.43 -13.38
N VAL A 162 6.92 13.19 -13.47
CA VAL A 162 6.66 14.08 -14.63
C VAL A 162 7.74 15.10 -14.83
N ASP A 163 8.16 15.82 -13.78
CA ASP A 163 9.21 16.86 -13.87
C ASP A 163 10.54 16.31 -14.39
N ARG A 164 10.85 15.03 -14.16
CA ARG A 164 12.13 14.38 -14.45
C ARG A 164 12.08 13.44 -15.66
N PHE A 165 10.99 13.45 -16.45
CA PHE A 165 10.82 12.48 -17.52
C PHE A 165 11.19 13.03 -18.89
N ASN A 166 10.53 14.09 -19.33
CA ASN A 166 10.82 14.75 -20.61
C ASN A 166 10.13 16.12 -20.71
N ASN A 167 10.85 17.14 -21.18
CA ASN A 167 10.26 18.42 -21.55
C ASN A 167 9.76 18.36 -23.01
N GLY A 168 8.45 18.55 -23.20
CA GLY A 168 7.82 18.52 -24.52
C GLY A 168 7.92 19.82 -25.30
N ASN A 169 8.44 20.89 -24.72
CA ASN A 169 8.61 22.17 -25.38
C ASN A 169 9.87 22.17 -26.25
N ARG A 170 9.72 22.47 -27.53
CA ARG A 170 10.86 22.52 -28.50
C ARG A 170 11.93 23.50 -28.08
N SER A 171 11.56 24.56 -27.39
CA SER A 171 12.50 25.60 -26.91
C SER A 171 13.27 25.17 -25.65
N GLY A 172 12.91 24.06 -25.00
CA GLY A 172 13.40 23.68 -23.71
C GLY A 172 12.89 24.53 -22.54
N LYS A 173 12.07 25.56 -22.81
CA LYS A 173 11.54 26.45 -21.78
C LYS A 173 10.53 25.69 -20.89
N VAL A 174 10.53 26.03 -19.61
CA VAL A 174 9.52 25.59 -18.65
C VAL A 174 8.34 26.55 -18.73
N ASP A 175 7.14 26.00 -18.91
CA ASP A 175 5.92 26.82 -18.95
C ASP A 175 5.50 27.21 -17.51
N ASN A 176 4.96 28.41 -17.37
CA ASN A 176 4.39 28.93 -16.11
C ASN A 176 5.24 28.63 -14.86
N PRO A 177 6.53 28.97 -14.86
CA PRO A 177 7.40 28.64 -13.73
C PRO A 177 6.87 29.29 -12.45
N LYS A 178 6.87 28.53 -11.35
CA LYS A 178 6.42 29.04 -10.07
C LYS A 178 7.33 30.15 -9.56
N LYS A 179 6.71 31.14 -8.91
CA LYS A 179 7.44 32.17 -8.22
C LYS A 179 8.36 31.53 -7.19
N ASN A 180 9.61 31.94 -7.14
CA ASN A 180 10.62 31.38 -6.23
C ASN A 180 10.99 29.90 -6.50
N SER A 181 10.92 29.41 -7.75
CA SER A 181 11.45 28.11 -8.15
C SER A 181 12.88 28.24 -8.68
N PHE A 182 13.63 27.14 -8.62
CA PHE A 182 14.92 26.99 -9.31
C PHE A 182 14.72 26.13 -10.55
N LEU A 183 15.12 26.63 -11.72
CA LEU A 183 15.01 25.89 -12.99
C LEU A 183 16.40 25.51 -13.47
N TYR A 184 16.61 24.24 -13.77
CA TYR A 184 17.85 23.78 -14.36
C TYR A 184 17.98 24.27 -15.80
N GLY A 185 19.17 24.75 -16.14
CA GLY A 185 19.50 25.19 -17.51
C GLY A 185 19.84 24.03 -18.44
N ASN A 186 20.28 22.90 -17.88
CA ASN A 186 20.61 21.70 -18.58
C ASN A 186 19.87 20.51 -17.98
N TRP A 187 19.33 19.62 -18.82
CA TRP A 187 18.61 18.43 -18.39
C TRP A 187 19.47 17.45 -17.60
N GLU A 188 20.76 17.42 -17.86
CA GLU A 188 21.73 16.52 -17.22
C GLU A 188 22.31 17.06 -15.89
N ASP A 189 21.86 18.25 -15.45
CA ASP A 189 22.31 18.81 -14.17
C ASP A 189 21.81 17.96 -12.99
N ASP A 190 22.66 17.81 -11.97
CA ASP A 190 22.31 17.05 -10.76
C ASP A 190 21.27 17.79 -9.91
N PRO A 191 20.25 17.09 -9.39
CA PRO A 191 19.26 17.67 -8.49
C PRO A 191 19.90 18.22 -7.20
N MET A 192 19.41 19.37 -6.74
CA MET A 192 19.89 20.03 -5.53
C MET A 192 18.74 20.28 -4.55
N TYR A 193 19.03 20.11 -3.25
CA TYR A 193 18.16 20.58 -2.18
C TYR A 193 18.60 21.98 -1.73
N ILE A 194 17.79 22.99 -2.06
CA ILE A 194 18.06 24.38 -1.66
C ILE A 194 17.36 24.63 -0.34
N LYS A 195 18.12 24.51 0.75
CA LYS A 195 17.64 24.57 2.13
C LYS A 195 18.18 25.77 2.87
N ASP A 196 17.44 26.20 3.90
CA ASP A 196 17.91 27.16 4.88
C ASP A 196 18.82 26.51 5.94
N GLN A 197 19.27 27.31 6.90
CA GLN A 197 20.12 26.86 8.00
C GLN A 197 19.44 25.84 8.96
N ASN A 198 18.11 25.76 8.94
CA ASN A 198 17.32 24.84 9.75
C ASN A 198 17.01 23.54 9.01
N GLY A 199 17.41 23.43 7.74
CA GLY A 199 17.14 22.29 6.87
C GLY A 199 15.80 22.36 6.13
N GLU A 200 15.05 23.46 6.23
CA GLU A 200 13.79 23.68 5.53
C GLU A 200 14.03 24.02 4.07
N ILE A 201 13.13 23.55 3.18
CA ILE A 201 13.22 23.84 1.74
C ILE A 201 12.91 25.31 1.47
N LEU A 202 13.90 26.08 0.99
CA LEU A 202 13.73 27.47 0.58
C LEU A 202 13.07 27.63 -0.77
N ARG A 203 13.37 26.73 -1.71
CA ARG A 203 12.78 26.67 -3.03
C ARG A 203 12.92 25.29 -3.63
N TRP A 204 11.95 24.92 -4.43
CA TRP A 204 11.95 23.66 -5.16
C TRP A 204 12.70 23.81 -6.50
N ASP A 205 13.38 22.77 -6.90
CA ASP A 205 14.13 22.64 -8.15
C ASP A 205 13.31 21.89 -9.20
N PHE A 206 13.39 22.32 -10.46
CA PHE A 206 12.63 21.72 -11.55
C PHE A 206 13.52 21.55 -12.79
N HIS A 207 13.38 20.38 -13.44
CA HIS A 207 13.97 20.11 -14.76
C HIS A 207 13.01 20.49 -15.89
N GLY A 208 11.72 20.64 -15.58
CA GLY A 208 10.72 21.11 -16.52
C GLY A 208 10.10 20.06 -17.42
N GLY A 209 10.14 18.79 -17.00
CA GLY A 209 9.32 17.75 -17.61
C GLY A 209 7.84 18.08 -17.50
N ASN A 210 7.04 17.70 -18.52
CA ASN A 210 5.63 18.05 -18.61
C ASN A 210 4.80 16.99 -19.35
N LEU A 211 3.46 17.13 -19.34
CA LEU A 211 2.54 16.18 -19.98
C LEU A 211 2.77 16.05 -21.49
N LYS A 212 3.13 17.15 -22.16
CA LYS A 212 3.49 17.14 -23.58
C LYS A 212 4.75 16.31 -23.84
N GLY A 213 5.69 16.35 -22.91
CA GLY A 213 6.89 15.51 -22.94
C GLY A 213 6.54 14.03 -22.88
N ILE A 214 5.56 13.65 -22.05
CA ILE A 214 5.07 12.27 -21.98
C ILE A 214 4.43 11.87 -23.31
N ILE A 215 3.58 12.74 -23.88
CA ILE A 215 2.98 12.50 -25.22
C ILE A 215 4.06 12.20 -26.25
N ASN A 216 5.13 12.98 -26.29
CA ASN A 216 6.24 12.78 -27.22
C ASN A 216 6.97 11.45 -27.02
N LYS A 217 6.91 10.88 -25.82
CA LYS A 217 7.57 9.61 -25.46
C LYS A 217 6.66 8.39 -25.49
N LEU A 218 5.36 8.51 -25.83
CA LEU A 218 4.44 7.36 -25.91
C LEU A 218 4.92 6.28 -26.88
N GLY A 219 5.58 6.67 -27.98
CA GLY A 219 6.18 5.70 -28.92
C GLY A 219 7.33 4.90 -28.31
N TYR A 220 8.15 5.52 -27.46
CA TYR A 220 9.21 4.87 -26.70
C TYR A 220 8.61 3.90 -25.67
N LEU A 221 7.65 4.36 -24.88
CA LEU A 221 6.96 3.51 -23.87
C LEU A 221 6.30 2.29 -24.53
N LYS A 222 5.65 2.47 -25.69
CA LYS A 222 5.07 1.34 -26.43
C LYS A 222 6.11 0.32 -26.88
N LYS A 223 7.29 0.77 -27.33
CA LYS A 223 8.39 -0.15 -27.71
C LYS A 223 8.95 -0.93 -26.52
N LEU A 224 8.87 -0.38 -25.31
CA LEU A 224 9.23 -1.08 -24.06
C LEU A 224 8.16 -2.11 -23.62
N GLY A 225 7.02 -2.17 -24.30
CA GLY A 225 5.92 -3.06 -23.90
C GLY A 225 5.03 -2.50 -22.79
N VAL A 226 5.14 -1.20 -22.49
CA VAL A 226 4.31 -0.55 -21.46
C VAL A 226 2.85 -0.57 -21.87
N THR A 227 1.99 -0.98 -20.93
CA THR A 227 0.53 -1.00 -21.08
C THR A 227 -0.17 -0.10 -20.05
N VAL A 228 0.54 0.28 -19.00
CA VAL A 228 0.03 1.17 -17.95
C VAL A 228 1.05 2.26 -17.65
N ILE A 229 0.65 3.51 -17.78
CA ILE A 229 1.43 4.68 -17.37
C ILE A 229 0.88 5.14 -16.02
N TYR A 230 1.66 5.00 -14.96
CA TYR A 230 1.36 5.60 -13.67
C TYR A 230 2.11 6.92 -13.56
N LEU A 231 1.38 8.00 -13.34
CA LEU A 231 1.94 9.34 -13.14
C LEU A 231 2.09 9.62 -11.65
N SER A 232 3.29 10.04 -11.18
CA SER A 232 3.40 10.77 -9.91
C SER A 232 2.38 11.91 -9.88
N PRO A 233 2.04 12.48 -8.72
CA PRO A 233 1.01 13.51 -8.65
C PRO A 233 1.22 14.60 -9.70
N ILE A 234 0.12 14.99 -10.38
CA ILE A 234 0.13 16.00 -11.43
C ILE A 234 -0.66 17.25 -11.08
N PHE A 235 -1.31 17.24 -9.92
CA PHE A 235 -2.14 18.33 -9.48
C PHE A 235 -1.31 19.54 -9.04
N GLU A 236 -1.93 20.70 -9.05
CA GLU A 236 -1.29 21.94 -8.58
C GLU A 236 -0.70 21.74 -7.18
N ALA A 237 0.58 22.05 -7.00
CA ALA A 237 1.32 21.92 -5.75
C ALA A 237 2.59 22.76 -5.79
N ALA A 238 3.18 23.08 -4.64
CA ALA A 238 4.39 23.89 -4.56
C ALA A 238 5.65 23.14 -5.01
N SER A 239 5.75 21.87 -4.64
CA SER A 239 6.93 21.03 -4.89
C SER A 239 7.07 20.52 -6.33
N ASN A 240 8.22 19.97 -6.66
CA ASN A 240 8.46 19.26 -7.92
C ASN A 240 7.81 17.86 -7.93
N HIS A 241 7.69 17.20 -6.77
CA HIS A 241 7.09 15.88 -6.61
C HIS A 241 5.56 15.89 -6.48
N LYS A 242 4.98 17.03 -6.05
CA LYS A 242 3.54 17.32 -5.94
C LYS A 242 2.75 16.44 -4.97
N TYR A 243 3.41 15.74 -4.06
CA TYR A 243 2.74 15.06 -2.96
C TYR A 243 2.16 16.05 -1.93
N ASP A 244 2.54 17.31 -1.98
CA ASP A 244 1.94 18.45 -1.27
C ASP A 244 0.81 19.07 -2.09
N THR A 245 -0.23 18.31 -2.38
CA THR A 245 -1.34 18.75 -3.24
C THR A 245 -1.91 20.10 -2.80
N GLY A 246 -1.92 21.06 -3.72
CA GLY A 246 -2.50 22.39 -3.51
C GLY A 246 -3.93 22.52 -4.02
N ASN A 247 -4.26 21.85 -5.12
CA ASN A 247 -5.61 21.80 -5.67
C ASN A 247 -5.84 20.53 -6.48
N TYR A 248 -6.63 19.59 -5.98
CA TYR A 248 -6.94 18.31 -6.65
C TYR A 248 -7.68 18.46 -7.99
N LYS A 249 -8.37 19.58 -8.20
CA LYS A 249 -9.16 19.79 -9.41
C LYS A 249 -8.41 20.53 -10.51
N ASN A 250 -7.16 20.95 -10.29
CA ASN A 250 -6.33 21.62 -11.28
C ASN A 250 -5.04 20.82 -11.54
N ILE A 251 -4.66 20.73 -12.82
CA ILE A 251 -3.33 20.27 -13.19
C ILE A 251 -2.33 21.39 -12.89
N ASP A 252 -1.14 21.03 -12.44
CA ASP A 252 -0.08 22.00 -12.20
C ASP A 252 0.26 22.75 -13.49
N PRO A 253 0.24 24.10 -13.50
CA PRO A 253 0.50 24.88 -14.69
C PRO A 253 1.88 24.65 -15.34
N MET A 254 2.87 24.17 -14.58
CA MET A 254 4.18 23.80 -15.14
C MET A 254 4.10 22.48 -15.94
N PHE A 255 3.13 21.63 -15.65
CA PHE A 255 2.94 20.36 -16.35
C PHE A 255 2.02 20.49 -17.56
N GLY A 256 1.14 21.49 -17.55
CA GLY A 256 0.19 21.74 -18.63
C GLY A 256 -1.20 22.10 -18.11
N ASP A 257 -2.20 21.73 -18.88
CA ASP A 257 -3.61 21.98 -18.59
C ASP A 257 -4.47 20.73 -18.86
N GLU A 258 -5.77 20.82 -18.59
CA GLU A 258 -6.72 19.73 -18.85
C GLU A 258 -6.80 19.32 -20.32
N LYS A 259 -6.59 20.26 -21.25
CA LYS A 259 -6.60 19.98 -22.70
C LYS A 259 -5.42 19.07 -23.08
N ILE A 260 -4.22 19.41 -22.58
CA ILE A 260 -3.02 18.60 -22.84
C ILE A 260 -3.14 17.25 -22.13
N PHE A 261 -3.73 17.23 -20.93
CA PHE A 261 -3.98 15.98 -20.22
C PHE A 261 -4.96 15.07 -20.97
N LYS A 262 -6.06 15.63 -21.50
CA LYS A 262 -6.99 14.87 -22.33
C LYS A 262 -6.31 14.34 -23.60
N GLU A 263 -5.45 15.13 -24.23
CA GLU A 263 -4.65 14.68 -25.38
C GLU A 263 -3.73 13.51 -25.00
N LEU A 264 -3.10 13.55 -23.81
CA LEU A 264 -2.26 12.44 -23.30
C LEU A 264 -3.09 11.18 -23.16
N ILE A 265 -4.26 11.27 -22.50
CA ILE A 265 -5.18 10.14 -22.30
C ILE A 265 -5.58 9.49 -23.63
N ASP A 266 -6.02 10.30 -24.59
CA ASP A 266 -6.48 9.81 -25.89
C ASP A 266 -5.36 9.13 -26.68
N LYS A 267 -4.19 9.78 -26.77
CA LYS A 267 -3.03 9.21 -27.46
C LYS A 267 -2.41 8.00 -26.79
N ALA A 268 -2.51 7.91 -25.46
CA ALA A 268 -2.12 6.70 -24.72
C ALA A 268 -3.08 5.55 -25.06
N ALA A 269 -4.39 5.81 -25.05
CA ALA A 269 -5.42 4.84 -25.39
C ALA A 269 -5.29 4.31 -26.82
N GLU A 270 -5.00 5.19 -27.82
CA GLU A 270 -4.72 4.80 -29.21
C GLU A 270 -3.55 3.81 -29.34
N LYS A 271 -2.62 3.83 -28.37
CA LYS A 271 -1.48 2.92 -28.32
C LYS A 271 -1.71 1.71 -27.40
N GLY A 272 -2.93 1.55 -26.87
CA GLY A 272 -3.29 0.49 -25.96
C GLY A 272 -2.65 0.64 -24.57
N MET A 273 -2.42 1.88 -24.13
CA MET A 273 -1.90 2.18 -22.79
C MET A 273 -2.97 2.85 -21.94
N ALA A 274 -3.13 2.39 -20.71
CA ALA A 274 -3.97 3.01 -19.69
C ALA A 274 -3.16 4.06 -18.91
N VAL A 275 -3.83 5.11 -18.41
CA VAL A 275 -3.22 6.09 -17.51
C VAL A 275 -3.83 5.94 -16.12
N VAL A 276 -2.98 5.88 -15.10
CA VAL A 276 -3.31 5.80 -13.68
C VAL A 276 -2.75 7.03 -12.98
N LEU A 277 -3.55 7.68 -12.14
CA LEU A 277 -3.16 8.83 -11.34
C LEU A 277 -2.77 8.45 -9.92
N ASP A 278 -2.03 9.34 -9.28
CA ASP A 278 -1.70 9.26 -7.85
C ASP A 278 -2.76 9.96 -7.01
N GLY A 279 -3.31 9.27 -6.05
CA GLY A 279 -4.27 9.76 -5.09
C GLY A 279 -3.61 9.95 -3.73
N VAL A 280 -3.16 11.17 -3.46
CA VAL A 280 -2.59 11.57 -2.17
C VAL A 280 -3.72 12.12 -1.32
N PHE A 281 -4.37 11.28 -0.51
CA PHE A 281 -5.57 11.67 0.23
C PHE A 281 -5.39 11.73 1.74
N SER A 282 -4.27 11.22 2.28
CA SER A 282 -3.94 11.23 3.71
C SER A 282 -3.44 12.59 4.22
N HIS A 283 -2.94 13.41 3.31
CA HIS A 283 -2.40 14.75 3.59
C HIS A 283 -2.48 15.64 2.35
N ILE A 284 -2.35 16.94 2.55
CA ILE A 284 -2.27 17.93 1.47
C ILE A 284 -1.15 18.94 1.77
N GLY A 285 -0.89 19.84 0.83
CA GLY A 285 0.05 20.93 1.05
C GLY A 285 -0.49 21.96 2.05
N ALA A 286 0.34 22.44 2.97
CA ALA A 286 0.03 23.63 3.76
C ALA A 286 -0.18 24.84 2.83
N ASP A 287 0.44 24.84 1.66
CA ASP A 287 0.20 25.79 0.56
C ASP A 287 -0.84 25.19 -0.42
N SER A 288 -2.10 25.18 0.00
CA SER A 288 -3.23 24.68 -0.78
C SER A 288 -4.44 25.59 -0.64
N ILE A 289 -5.36 25.51 -1.58
CA ILE A 289 -6.65 26.24 -1.50
C ILE A 289 -7.48 25.84 -0.28
N TYR A 290 -7.22 24.67 0.29
CA TYR A 290 -7.96 24.08 1.42
C TYR A 290 -7.40 24.52 2.77
N PHE A 291 -6.08 24.56 2.91
CA PHE A 291 -5.40 24.92 4.16
C PHE A 291 -4.95 26.38 4.17
N ASN A 292 -4.34 26.84 3.08
CA ASN A 292 -3.91 28.21 2.76
C ASN A 292 -3.09 28.91 3.86
N LYS A 293 -2.09 28.18 4.40
CA LYS A 293 -1.23 28.72 5.47
C LYS A 293 -0.49 30.00 5.06
N PHE A 294 -0.09 30.10 3.80
CA PHE A 294 0.77 31.18 3.30
C PHE A 294 0.00 32.30 2.59
N ASN A 295 -1.33 32.22 2.60
CA ASN A 295 -2.21 33.21 1.94
C ASN A 295 -1.89 33.42 0.44
N ASN A 296 -1.57 32.34 -0.25
CA ASN A 296 -1.26 32.34 -1.68
C ASN A 296 -2.51 32.15 -2.57
N TYR A 297 -3.65 31.85 -1.96
CA TYR A 297 -4.93 31.62 -2.66
C TYR A 297 -6.01 32.60 -2.14
N ASP A 298 -6.94 32.95 -3.01
CA ASP A 298 -8.09 33.84 -2.66
C ASP A 298 -9.12 33.15 -1.76
N SER A 299 -9.05 31.81 -1.60
CA SER A 299 -9.94 31.06 -0.72
C SER A 299 -9.60 31.26 0.75
N VAL A 300 -10.60 31.21 1.62
CA VAL A 300 -10.38 31.16 3.07
C VAL A 300 -10.09 29.71 3.47
N GLY A 301 -8.82 29.40 3.66
CA GLY A 301 -8.38 28.06 4.06
C GLY A 301 -8.60 27.76 5.54
N ALA A 302 -8.50 26.48 5.89
CA ALA A 302 -8.71 25.99 7.26
C ALA A 302 -7.75 26.59 8.30
N TYR A 303 -6.53 26.95 7.88
CA TYR A 303 -5.57 27.62 8.76
C TYR A 303 -5.96 29.04 9.10
N GLN A 304 -6.64 29.74 8.18
CA GLN A 304 -6.93 31.17 8.29
C GLN A 304 -8.18 31.48 9.13
N SER A 305 -9.16 30.56 9.14
CA SER A 305 -10.42 30.77 9.84
C SER A 305 -11.05 29.49 10.35
N GLU A 306 -11.66 29.55 11.53
CA GLU A 306 -12.49 28.45 12.06
C GLU A 306 -13.80 28.29 11.28
N ASP A 307 -14.27 29.37 10.62
CA ASP A 307 -15.45 29.35 9.75
C ASP A 307 -15.14 28.89 8.31
N SER A 308 -13.91 28.48 8.01
CA SER A 308 -13.56 27.96 6.71
C SER A 308 -14.37 26.70 6.38
N PRO A 309 -14.90 26.55 5.15
CA PRO A 309 -15.60 25.34 4.73
C PRO A 309 -14.72 24.09 4.79
N TYR A 310 -13.41 24.26 4.89
CA TYR A 310 -12.42 23.18 4.97
C TYR A 310 -11.95 22.92 6.40
N ARG A 311 -12.46 23.63 7.42
CA ARG A 311 -11.94 23.54 8.78
C ARG A 311 -12.00 22.11 9.35
N THR A 312 -13.11 21.41 9.13
CA THR A 312 -13.32 20.03 9.60
C THR A 312 -12.52 18.97 8.85
N TRP A 313 -11.89 19.36 7.73
CA TRP A 313 -11.00 18.46 6.99
C TRP A 313 -9.68 18.20 7.72
N PHE A 314 -9.38 18.97 8.76
CA PHE A 314 -8.11 18.91 9.49
C PHE A 314 -8.35 18.84 11.00
N ASN A 315 -7.41 18.20 11.69
CA ASN A 315 -7.44 18.10 13.14
C ASN A 315 -6.54 19.17 13.76
N PHE A 316 -7.15 20.20 14.34
CA PHE A 316 -6.48 21.21 15.13
C PHE A 316 -6.61 20.90 16.63
N LYS A 317 -5.60 21.27 17.44
CA LYS A 317 -5.62 21.17 18.90
C LYS A 317 -5.97 22.54 19.51
N GLU A 318 -4.97 23.40 19.66
CA GLU A 318 -5.10 24.74 20.21
C GLU A 318 -4.60 25.77 19.20
N GLY A 319 -5.51 26.57 18.64
CA GLY A 319 -5.16 27.58 17.64
C GLY A 319 -4.70 27.02 16.29
N PRO A 320 -4.39 27.88 15.33
CA PRO A 320 -4.10 27.49 13.95
C PRO A 320 -2.75 26.83 13.75
N GLU A 321 -1.77 27.01 14.68
CA GLU A 321 -0.42 26.43 14.57
C GLU A 321 -0.34 24.98 15.04
N GLU A 322 -1.33 24.52 15.83
CA GLU A 322 -1.36 23.21 16.47
C GLU A 322 -2.28 22.25 15.69
N TYR A 323 -1.80 21.75 14.53
CA TYR A 323 -2.52 20.79 13.70
C TYR A 323 -1.75 19.49 13.52
N GLN A 324 -2.49 18.42 13.27
CA GLN A 324 -1.88 17.13 12.88
C GLN A 324 -1.24 17.27 11.51
N SER A 325 -0.05 16.69 11.35
CA SER A 325 0.68 16.69 10.10
C SER A 325 1.34 15.34 9.87
N TRP A 326 1.48 14.96 8.61
CA TRP A 326 2.05 13.70 8.20
C TRP A 326 3.48 13.56 8.72
N TRP A 327 3.70 12.59 9.60
CA TRP A 327 4.95 12.35 10.31
C TRP A 327 5.56 13.57 11.00
N GLY A 328 4.73 14.52 11.42
CA GLY A 328 5.17 15.77 12.06
C GLY A 328 5.66 16.84 11.09
N ILE A 329 5.61 16.61 9.79
CA ILE A 329 6.02 17.57 8.76
C ILE A 329 4.95 18.65 8.61
N LYS A 330 5.18 19.84 9.15
CA LYS A 330 4.20 20.95 9.15
C LYS A 330 3.80 21.45 7.75
N ALA A 331 4.59 21.15 6.73
CA ALA A 331 4.22 21.45 5.34
C ALA A 331 3.12 20.52 4.78
N LEU A 332 2.80 19.41 5.48
CA LEU A 332 1.88 18.37 5.05
C LEU A 332 0.81 18.09 6.12
N PRO A 333 -0.19 19.01 6.30
CA PRO A 333 -1.30 18.75 7.21
C PRO A 333 -2.08 17.50 6.84
N ASN A 334 -2.34 16.62 7.83
CA ASN A 334 -3.16 15.43 7.66
C ASN A 334 -4.61 15.82 7.43
N THR A 335 -5.25 15.08 6.55
CA THR A 335 -6.70 15.17 6.31
C THR A 335 -7.47 14.29 7.29
N ASN A 336 -8.73 14.64 7.53
CA ASN A 336 -9.73 13.79 8.15
C ASN A 336 -10.51 13.10 7.04
N GLU A 337 -10.02 11.97 6.57
CA GLU A 337 -10.51 11.30 5.36
C GLU A 337 -11.97 10.83 5.47
N LEU A 338 -12.49 10.63 6.69
CA LEU A 338 -13.88 10.22 6.93
C LEU A 338 -14.81 11.41 7.20
N GLU A 339 -14.32 12.62 7.15
CA GLU A 339 -15.15 13.82 7.24
C GLU A 339 -16.11 13.85 6.03
N PRO A 340 -17.45 14.00 6.26
CA PRO A 340 -18.42 13.86 5.19
C PRO A 340 -18.17 14.77 3.99
N SER A 341 -17.90 16.05 4.20
CA SER A 341 -17.67 17.00 3.10
C SER A 341 -16.36 16.75 2.36
N PHE A 342 -15.34 16.16 3.02
CA PHE A 342 -14.12 15.69 2.34
C PHE A 342 -14.43 14.47 1.47
N MET A 343 -15.20 13.51 1.99
CA MET A 343 -15.63 12.35 1.22
C MET A 343 -16.48 12.74 0.01
N ASP A 344 -17.40 13.71 0.18
CA ASP A 344 -18.20 14.24 -0.93
C ASP A 344 -17.29 14.84 -2.00
N TYR A 345 -16.36 15.70 -1.59
CA TYR A 345 -15.44 16.38 -2.49
C TYR A 345 -14.51 15.43 -3.24
N ILE A 346 -13.97 14.39 -2.56
CA ILE A 346 -13.06 13.45 -3.16
C ILE A 346 -13.81 12.36 -3.93
N ILE A 347 -14.91 11.78 -3.38
CA ILE A 347 -15.50 10.53 -3.87
C ILE A 347 -16.90 10.71 -4.45
N TYR A 348 -17.86 11.33 -3.70
CA TYR A 348 -19.30 11.14 -3.98
C TYR A 348 -19.92 12.17 -4.90
N ASP A 349 -19.48 13.43 -4.84
CA ASP A 349 -20.03 14.49 -5.66
C ASP A 349 -19.92 14.15 -7.16
N LYS A 350 -20.89 14.61 -7.94
CA LYS A 350 -20.88 14.42 -9.40
C LYS A 350 -19.60 14.97 -10.05
N ASP A 351 -19.07 16.05 -9.49
CA ASP A 351 -17.80 16.68 -9.88
C ASP A 351 -16.68 16.43 -8.86
N SER A 352 -16.79 15.35 -8.07
CA SER A 352 -15.73 14.93 -7.14
C SER A 352 -14.39 14.76 -7.86
N VAL A 353 -13.31 14.75 -7.09
CA VAL A 353 -11.96 14.55 -7.65
C VAL A 353 -11.91 13.24 -8.45
N ILE A 354 -12.44 12.15 -7.90
CA ILE A 354 -12.46 10.85 -8.59
C ILE A 354 -13.26 10.95 -9.90
N ASN A 355 -14.49 11.46 -9.84
CA ASN A 355 -15.38 11.52 -10.99
C ASN A 355 -14.85 12.45 -12.09
N LYS A 356 -14.29 13.61 -11.72
CA LYS A 356 -13.70 14.54 -12.69
C LYS A 356 -12.66 13.85 -13.56
N TRP A 357 -11.67 13.21 -12.94
CA TRP A 357 -10.55 12.64 -13.70
C TRP A 357 -10.89 11.31 -14.37
N MET A 358 -11.75 10.49 -13.76
CA MET A 358 -12.27 9.27 -14.41
C MET A 358 -13.07 9.61 -15.67
N ASN A 359 -13.92 10.65 -15.65
CA ASN A 359 -14.67 11.13 -16.80
C ASN A 359 -13.78 11.66 -17.93
N MET A 360 -12.57 12.10 -17.62
CA MET A 360 -11.56 12.46 -18.64
C MET A 360 -10.91 11.23 -19.29
N GLY A 361 -11.10 10.02 -18.74
CA GLY A 361 -10.61 8.76 -19.29
C GLY A 361 -9.47 8.11 -18.52
N VAL A 362 -9.14 8.60 -17.32
CA VAL A 362 -8.25 7.92 -16.38
C VAL A 362 -8.80 6.52 -16.08
N LYS A 363 -7.92 5.52 -15.97
CA LYS A 363 -8.33 4.11 -15.81
C LYS A 363 -8.17 3.57 -14.39
N GLY A 364 -7.62 4.36 -13.49
CA GLY A 364 -7.46 3.96 -12.09
C GLY A 364 -6.64 4.94 -11.28
N TRP A 365 -6.54 4.64 -9.99
CA TRP A 365 -5.83 5.43 -9.00
C TRP A 365 -4.84 4.55 -8.24
N ARG A 366 -3.64 5.03 -8.04
CA ARG A 366 -2.70 4.53 -7.05
C ARG A 366 -2.91 5.35 -5.78
N LEU A 367 -3.13 4.71 -4.67
CA LEU A 367 -3.28 5.39 -3.39
C LEU A 367 -1.91 5.52 -2.71
N ASP A 368 -1.55 6.75 -2.41
CA ASP A 368 -0.36 7.04 -1.61
C ASP A 368 -0.62 6.67 -0.15
N VAL A 369 0.39 6.10 0.52
CA VAL A 369 0.33 5.65 1.93
C VAL A 369 -0.99 4.95 2.30
N ALA A 370 -1.40 3.99 1.47
CA ALA A 370 -2.70 3.32 1.59
C ALA A 370 -2.91 2.60 2.93
N ASP A 371 -1.84 2.22 3.60
CA ASP A 371 -1.82 1.62 4.95
C ASP A 371 -2.19 2.62 6.06
N GLU A 372 -2.07 3.92 5.82
CA GLU A 372 -2.49 4.98 6.73
C GLU A 372 -3.93 5.47 6.47
N LEU A 373 -4.53 5.11 5.31
CA LEU A 373 -5.90 5.49 4.98
C LEU A 373 -6.92 4.60 5.70
N PRO A 374 -8.03 5.16 6.25
CA PRO A 374 -9.08 4.36 6.83
C PRO A 374 -9.66 3.34 5.84
N THR A 375 -9.84 2.09 6.28
CA THR A 375 -10.39 1.02 5.45
C THR A 375 -11.72 1.42 4.79
N LYS A 376 -12.59 2.13 5.53
CA LYS A 376 -13.87 2.64 5.01
C LYS A 376 -13.67 3.59 3.82
N PHE A 377 -12.70 4.51 3.91
CA PHE A 377 -12.39 5.43 2.82
C PHE A 377 -11.98 4.68 1.55
N ILE A 378 -11.06 3.70 1.68
CA ILE A 378 -10.61 2.87 0.56
C ILE A 378 -11.77 2.06 -0.05
N GLN A 379 -12.66 1.50 0.79
CA GLN A 379 -13.82 0.73 0.34
C GLN A 379 -14.79 1.60 -0.48
N GLU A 380 -15.10 2.81 0.00
CA GLU A 380 -16.01 3.73 -0.70
C GLU A 380 -15.40 4.25 -2.00
N LEU A 381 -14.11 4.60 -1.99
CA LEU A 381 -13.38 4.99 -3.19
C LEU A 381 -13.36 3.84 -4.22
N LYS A 382 -13.11 2.60 -3.78
CA LYS A 382 -13.17 1.42 -4.65
C LYS A 382 -14.55 1.25 -5.30
N LYS A 383 -15.63 1.46 -4.54
CA LYS A 383 -17.00 1.37 -5.08
C LYS A 383 -17.24 2.40 -6.18
N GLU A 384 -16.78 3.64 -5.98
CA GLU A 384 -16.95 4.71 -6.95
C GLU A 384 -16.14 4.45 -8.24
N VAL A 385 -14.86 4.09 -8.11
CA VAL A 385 -13.99 3.79 -9.26
C VAL A 385 -14.46 2.58 -10.07
N LYS A 386 -15.26 1.68 -9.47
CA LYS A 386 -15.78 0.45 -10.14
C LYS A 386 -17.14 0.64 -10.81
N LYS A 387 -17.80 1.78 -10.66
CA LYS A 387 -19.03 2.12 -11.42
C LYS A 387 -18.70 2.28 -12.91
#